data_039cff3c5ade89d649cd3b73886eeb69
#
_entry.id   039cff3c5ade89d649cd3b73886eeb69
#
_cell.length_a   1.000
_cell.length_b   1.000
_cell.length_c   1.000
_cell.angle_alpha   90.00
_cell.angle_beta   90.00
_cell.angle_gamma   90.00
#
_symmetry.space_group_name_H-M   'P 1'
#
loop_
_entity.id
_entity.type
_entity.pdbx_description
1 polymer ?
#
loop_
_entity_poly.entity_id
_entity_poly.type
_entity_poly.pdbx_seq_one_letter_code
_entity_poly.pdbx_strand_id
1 'polypeptide(L)'
;MHLTPEVSSVLARFQRVRAGLVVGYNDDTMSILKTQREGVWMELPLLEEFPFEDSQFEVVVMHGSGVTRERVREANRILKPEGCLFFTVKERSGDDDGYTAPELYKIIREGFDIVELKRPKWWKFGRDGKTMTICARKKAWREHKGFIREGSLPFTPFRSRS
;
A
#
# COMPACT_ATOMS: atom_id res chain seq x y z
N MET A 1 -17.48 -17.17 -4.24
CA MET A 1 -16.84 -15.86 -3.98
C MET A 1 -15.33 -16.05 -4.02
N HIS A 2 -14.65 -15.25 -4.80
CA HIS A 2 -13.23 -15.40 -5.01
C HIS A 2 -12.48 -14.21 -4.38
N LEU A 3 -11.60 -14.50 -3.43
CA LEU A 3 -10.80 -13.46 -2.78
C LEU A 3 -9.47 -13.31 -3.50
N THR A 4 -9.13 -12.07 -3.83
CA THR A 4 -7.81 -11.78 -4.39
C THR A 4 -6.76 -11.88 -3.28
N PRO A 5 -5.49 -12.09 -3.63
CA PRO A 5 -4.44 -12.20 -2.60
C PRO A 5 -4.33 -10.95 -1.73
N GLU A 6 -4.48 -9.75 -2.31
CA GLU A 6 -4.40 -8.52 -1.53
C GLU A 6 -5.56 -8.39 -0.54
N VAL A 7 -6.76 -8.79 -0.93
CA VAL A 7 -7.91 -8.79 -0.02
C VAL A 7 -7.71 -9.80 1.10
N SER A 8 -7.23 -11.00 0.76
CA SER A 8 -6.91 -12.01 1.77
C SER A 8 -5.88 -11.48 2.77
N SER A 9 -4.90 -10.72 2.29
CA SER A 9 -3.89 -10.14 3.15
C SER A 9 -4.48 -9.12 4.12
N VAL A 10 -5.42 -8.28 3.65
CA VAL A 10 -6.14 -7.35 4.53
C VAL A 10 -6.85 -8.11 5.64
N LEU A 11 -7.60 -9.14 5.27
CA LEU A 11 -8.40 -9.90 6.23
C LEU A 11 -7.54 -10.64 7.24
N ALA A 12 -6.34 -11.05 6.84
CA ALA A 12 -5.42 -11.73 7.73
C ALA A 12 -4.77 -10.77 8.74
N ARG A 13 -4.58 -9.50 8.37
CA ARG A 13 -3.84 -8.55 9.20
C ARG A 13 -4.72 -7.63 10.03
N PHE A 14 -5.93 -7.36 9.58
CA PHE A 14 -6.81 -6.40 10.26
C PHE A 14 -8.10 -7.08 10.68
N GLN A 15 -8.33 -7.13 11.98
CA GLN A 15 -9.60 -7.59 12.50
C GLN A 15 -10.65 -6.48 12.47
N ARG A 16 -10.19 -5.24 12.52
CA ARG A 16 -11.05 -4.06 12.48
C ARG A 16 -10.44 -3.02 11.56
N VAL A 17 -11.30 -2.37 10.79
CA VAL A 17 -10.88 -1.26 9.93
C VAL A 17 -11.90 -0.14 10.10
N ARG A 18 -11.49 0.98 10.66
CA ARG A 18 -12.40 2.11 10.82
C ARG A 18 -12.66 2.81 9.50
N ALA A 19 -11.61 3.02 8.73
CA ALA A 19 -11.74 3.69 7.44
C ALA A 19 -10.82 3.01 6.45
N GLY A 20 -11.39 2.50 5.38
CA GLY A 20 -10.66 1.83 4.31
C GLY A 20 -11.04 2.38 2.96
N LEU A 21 -10.10 2.31 2.02
CA LEU A 21 -10.28 2.78 0.66
C LEU A 21 -9.91 1.69 -0.31
N VAL A 22 -10.73 1.51 -1.32
CA VAL A 22 -10.52 0.55 -2.41
C VAL A 22 -10.33 1.35 -3.69
N VAL A 23 -9.21 1.17 -4.39
CA VAL A 23 -8.84 1.97 -5.55
C VAL A 23 -8.73 1.11 -6.80
N GLY A 24 -9.52 1.43 -7.80
CA GLY A 24 -9.36 0.86 -9.14
C GLY A 24 -10.02 -0.48 -9.38
N TYR A 25 -10.97 -0.88 -8.55
CA TYR A 25 -11.69 -2.14 -8.72
C TYR A 25 -13.03 -1.91 -9.40
N ASN A 26 -13.38 -2.79 -10.32
CA ASN A 26 -14.65 -2.76 -11.03
C ASN A 26 -15.51 -3.97 -10.68
N ASP A 27 -15.21 -4.61 -9.56
CA ASP A 27 -15.89 -5.83 -9.14
C ASP A 27 -16.51 -5.63 -7.75
N ASP A 28 -16.80 -6.70 -7.07
CA ASP A 28 -17.45 -6.66 -5.76
C ASP A 28 -16.46 -6.62 -4.58
N THR A 29 -15.22 -6.25 -4.85
CA THR A 29 -14.17 -6.22 -3.81
C THR A 29 -14.57 -5.36 -2.60
N MET A 30 -15.12 -4.18 -2.86
CA MET A 30 -15.56 -3.32 -1.77
C MET A 30 -16.67 -3.97 -0.95
N SER A 31 -17.61 -4.64 -1.62
CA SER A 31 -18.70 -5.32 -0.93
C SER A 31 -18.18 -6.46 -0.06
N ILE A 32 -17.20 -7.18 -0.55
CA ILE A 32 -16.56 -8.27 0.20
C ILE A 32 -15.92 -7.72 1.47
N LEU A 33 -15.13 -6.66 1.33
CA LEU A 33 -14.44 -6.07 2.49
C LEU A 33 -15.44 -5.49 3.49
N LYS A 34 -16.46 -4.82 3.00
CA LYS A 34 -17.51 -4.25 3.85
C LYS A 34 -18.24 -5.33 4.65
N THR A 35 -18.48 -6.48 4.04
CA THR A 35 -19.14 -7.60 4.70
C THR A 35 -18.25 -8.24 5.76
N GLN A 36 -16.95 -8.35 5.47
CA GLN A 36 -16.00 -9.04 6.32
C GLN A 36 -15.45 -8.16 7.44
N ARG A 37 -15.44 -6.85 7.25
CA ARG A 37 -14.85 -5.92 8.23
C ARG A 37 -15.75 -4.70 8.35
N GLU A 38 -16.20 -4.44 9.56
CA GLU A 38 -16.99 -3.24 9.84
C GLU A 38 -16.11 -2.00 9.66
N GLY A 39 -16.75 -0.91 9.30
CA GLY A 39 -16.04 0.35 9.12
C GLY A 39 -16.60 1.12 7.95
N VAL A 40 -16.02 2.27 7.70
CA VAL A 40 -16.38 3.10 6.55
C VAL A 40 -15.45 2.73 5.41
N TRP A 41 -16.00 2.12 4.38
CA TRP A 41 -15.25 1.74 3.20
C TRP A 41 -15.68 2.63 2.04
N MET A 42 -14.71 3.20 1.36
CA MET A 42 -14.95 4.07 0.20
C MET A 42 -14.28 3.47 -1.03
N GLU A 43 -14.78 3.86 -2.19
CA GLU A 43 -14.31 3.36 -3.47
C GLU A 43 -13.85 4.54 -4.33
N LEU A 44 -12.74 4.35 -5.04
CA LEU A 44 -12.18 5.39 -5.88
C LEU A 44 -11.69 4.77 -7.19
N PRO A 45 -11.97 5.38 -8.34
CA PRO A 45 -11.35 4.94 -9.57
C PRO A 45 -9.86 5.30 -9.59
N LEU A 46 -9.14 4.84 -10.58
CA LEU A 46 -7.71 5.13 -10.71
C LEU A 46 -7.52 6.59 -11.13
N LEU A 47 -7.25 7.43 -10.16
CA LEU A 47 -6.96 8.85 -10.37
C LEU A 47 -5.49 9.11 -10.04
N GLU A 48 -4.95 10.19 -10.56
CA GLU A 48 -3.57 10.58 -10.24
C GLU A 48 -3.47 11.25 -8.87
N GLU A 49 -4.52 11.97 -8.49
CA GLU A 49 -4.60 12.60 -7.17
C GLU A 49 -5.86 12.11 -6.48
N PHE A 50 -5.74 11.80 -5.20
CA PHE A 50 -6.87 11.29 -4.45
C PHE A 50 -7.55 12.45 -3.71
N PRO A 51 -8.88 12.60 -3.86
CA PRO A 51 -9.61 13.75 -3.28
C PRO A 51 -9.88 13.58 -1.80
N PHE A 52 -8.87 13.27 -1.03
CA PHE A 52 -8.98 13.04 0.41
C PHE A 52 -7.90 13.82 1.14
N GLU A 53 -8.14 14.06 2.42
CA GLU A 53 -7.18 14.77 3.26
C GLU A 53 -6.07 13.81 3.72
N ASP A 54 -5.02 14.39 4.25
CA ASP A 54 -3.91 13.62 4.80
C ASP A 54 -4.39 12.76 5.98
N SER A 55 -3.82 11.58 6.11
CA SER A 55 -4.03 10.72 7.29
C SER A 55 -5.50 10.41 7.56
N GLN A 56 -6.22 10.03 6.51
CA GLN A 56 -7.65 9.76 6.61
C GLN A 56 -7.99 8.27 6.74
N PHE A 57 -7.17 7.39 6.19
CA PHE A 57 -7.49 5.97 6.10
C PHE A 57 -6.50 5.09 6.84
N GLU A 58 -6.98 3.94 7.32
CA GLU A 58 -6.13 2.92 7.95
C GLU A 58 -5.66 1.89 6.94
N VAL A 59 -6.47 1.64 5.92
CA VAL A 59 -6.18 0.64 4.91
C VAL A 59 -6.50 1.21 3.53
N VAL A 60 -5.58 1.02 2.60
CA VAL A 60 -5.81 1.31 1.18
C VAL A 60 -5.51 0.02 0.41
N VAL A 61 -6.47 -0.44 -0.36
CA VAL A 61 -6.31 -1.59 -1.24
C VAL A 61 -6.33 -1.07 -2.67
N MET A 62 -5.24 -1.25 -3.41
CA MET A 62 -5.12 -0.71 -4.76
C MET A 62 -5.01 -1.85 -5.76
N HIS A 63 -5.77 -1.73 -6.85
CA HIS A 63 -5.65 -2.69 -7.95
C HIS A 63 -4.27 -2.60 -8.57
N GLY A 64 -3.65 -3.75 -8.85
CA GLY A 64 -2.27 -3.80 -9.32
C GLY A 64 -2.01 -3.01 -10.58
N SER A 65 -3.01 -2.92 -11.47
CA SER A 65 -2.86 -2.15 -12.72
C SER A 65 -2.68 -0.65 -12.46
N GLY A 66 -3.00 -0.19 -11.26
CA GLY A 66 -2.91 1.23 -10.92
C GLY A 66 -1.70 1.62 -10.09
N VAL A 67 -0.81 0.68 -9.84
CA VAL A 67 0.36 0.96 -8.99
C VAL A 67 1.37 1.79 -9.78
N THR A 68 1.52 3.04 -9.40
CA THR A 68 2.52 3.95 -9.95
C THR A 68 3.15 4.70 -8.77
N ARG A 69 4.29 5.32 -9.03
CA ARG A 69 4.95 6.11 -7.97
C ARG A 69 4.03 7.19 -7.44
N GLU A 70 3.32 7.88 -8.32
CA GLU A 70 2.41 8.96 -7.95
C GLU A 70 1.28 8.46 -7.07
N ARG A 71 0.67 7.34 -7.46
CA ARG A 71 -0.43 6.78 -6.68
C ARG A 71 0.05 6.20 -5.34
N VAL A 72 1.23 5.63 -5.30
CA VAL A 72 1.81 5.14 -4.05
C VAL A 72 2.08 6.33 -3.10
N ARG A 73 2.55 7.45 -3.64
CA ARG A 73 2.74 8.67 -2.84
C ARG A 73 1.41 9.19 -2.30
N GLU A 74 0.37 9.19 -3.13
CA GLU A 74 -0.96 9.62 -2.69
C GLU A 74 -1.52 8.68 -1.64
N ALA A 75 -1.33 7.38 -1.79
CA ALA A 75 -1.74 6.41 -0.78
C ALA A 75 -1.02 6.68 0.54
N ASN A 76 0.27 7.00 0.47
CA ASN A 76 1.03 7.33 1.67
C ASN A 76 0.46 8.57 2.36
N ARG A 77 0.14 9.60 1.58
CA ARG A 77 -0.39 10.86 2.11
C ARG A 77 -1.69 10.64 2.87
N ILE A 78 -2.62 9.88 2.29
CA ILE A 78 -3.95 9.70 2.86
C ILE A 78 -4.01 8.63 3.94
N LEU A 79 -2.99 7.81 4.08
CA LEU A 79 -2.94 6.81 5.14
C LEU A 79 -2.53 7.45 6.46
N LYS A 80 -3.14 6.99 7.53
CA LYS A 80 -2.73 7.36 8.88
C LYS A 80 -1.38 6.73 9.16
N PRO A 81 -0.60 7.31 10.09
CA PRO A 81 0.64 6.67 10.51
C PRO A 81 0.38 5.20 10.87
N GLU A 82 1.24 4.33 10.40
CA GLU A 82 1.14 2.88 10.58
C GLU A 82 -0.02 2.24 9.83
N GLY A 83 -0.73 3.01 9.01
CA GLY A 83 -1.71 2.45 8.10
C GLY A 83 -1.03 1.67 6.99
N CYS A 84 -1.77 0.80 6.32
CA CYS A 84 -1.18 -0.14 5.36
C CYS A 84 -1.79 -0.02 3.97
N LEU A 85 -0.91 -0.19 2.98
CA LEU A 85 -1.27 -0.26 1.57
C LEU A 85 -1.12 -1.71 1.12
N PHE A 86 -2.13 -2.22 0.43
CA PHE A 86 -2.15 -3.59 -0.07
C PHE A 86 -2.37 -3.60 -1.57
N PHE A 87 -1.58 -4.38 -2.28
CA PHE A 87 -1.80 -4.59 -3.72
C PHE A 87 -1.10 -5.85 -4.17
N THR A 88 -1.51 -6.35 -5.35
CA THR A 88 -0.84 -7.48 -6.01
C THR A 88 -0.46 -7.00 -7.41
N VAL A 89 0.80 -7.19 -7.79
CA VAL A 89 1.30 -6.83 -9.11
C VAL A 89 1.94 -8.04 -9.77
N LYS A 90 1.99 -8.01 -11.09
CA LYS A 90 2.68 -9.03 -11.85
C LYS A 90 4.19 -8.80 -11.70
N GLU A 91 4.90 -9.86 -11.39
CA GLU A 91 6.36 -9.80 -11.33
C GLU A 91 6.91 -9.92 -12.75
N ARG A 92 7.68 -8.92 -13.17
CA ARG A 92 8.20 -8.88 -14.52
C ARG A 92 9.32 -9.89 -14.71
N SER A 93 9.27 -10.59 -15.84
CA SER A 93 10.25 -11.57 -16.24
C SER A 93 10.56 -11.29 -17.71
N GLY A 94 11.79 -10.87 -18.00
CA GLY A 94 12.16 -10.53 -19.36
C GLY A 94 11.50 -9.24 -19.82
N ASP A 95 10.83 -9.28 -20.99
CA ASP A 95 10.20 -8.09 -21.59
C ASP A 95 8.73 -7.92 -21.21
N ASP A 96 8.22 -8.71 -20.28
CA ASP A 96 6.82 -8.63 -19.88
C ASP A 96 6.51 -7.36 -19.12
N ASP A 97 5.23 -6.99 -19.11
CA ASP A 97 4.74 -5.91 -18.25
C ASP A 97 4.84 -6.34 -16.79
N GLY A 98 4.89 -5.35 -15.91
CA GLY A 98 4.94 -5.60 -14.47
C GLY A 98 6.14 -4.94 -13.83
N TYR A 99 6.47 -5.41 -12.63
CA TYR A 99 7.57 -4.85 -11.84
C TYR A 99 8.55 -5.93 -11.44
N THR A 100 9.83 -5.58 -11.44
CA THR A 100 10.80 -6.40 -10.72
C THR A 100 10.76 -6.00 -9.25
N ALA A 101 11.18 -6.90 -8.35
CA ALA A 101 11.20 -6.57 -6.93
C ALA A 101 12.04 -5.32 -6.63
N PRO A 102 13.25 -5.15 -7.21
CA PRO A 102 14.02 -3.91 -6.97
C PRO A 102 13.30 -2.64 -7.41
N GLU A 103 12.62 -2.66 -8.56
CA GLU A 103 11.86 -1.50 -9.02
C GLU A 103 10.75 -1.15 -8.05
N LEU A 104 10.03 -2.16 -7.59
CA LEU A 104 8.92 -1.99 -6.68
C LEU A 104 9.41 -1.45 -5.33
N TYR A 105 10.52 -1.98 -4.84
CA TYR A 105 11.12 -1.50 -3.60
C TYR A 105 11.45 -0.02 -3.67
N LYS A 106 11.98 0.45 -4.79
CA LYS A 106 12.31 1.87 -4.94
C LYS A 106 11.08 2.76 -4.79
N ILE A 107 9.97 2.33 -5.36
CA ILE A 107 8.73 3.10 -5.29
C ILE A 107 8.18 3.13 -3.86
N ILE A 108 8.19 1.99 -3.20
CA ILE A 108 7.53 1.83 -1.91
C ILE A 108 8.36 2.41 -0.77
N ARG A 109 9.67 2.23 -0.81
CA ARG A 109 10.53 2.59 0.33
C ARG A 109 10.60 4.08 0.62
N GLU A 110 10.13 4.91 -0.28
CA GLU A 110 10.12 6.35 -0.04
C GLU A 110 9.30 6.72 1.20
N GLY A 111 8.17 6.05 1.41
CA GLY A 111 7.30 6.37 2.54
C GLY A 111 6.77 5.18 3.29
N PHE A 112 7.17 3.98 2.92
CA PHE A 112 6.64 2.75 3.50
C PHE A 112 7.75 1.79 3.90
N ASP A 113 7.45 0.97 4.89
CA ASP A 113 8.20 -0.24 5.18
C ASP A 113 7.42 -1.42 4.61
N ILE A 114 8.10 -2.30 3.90
CA ILE A 114 7.45 -3.49 3.39
C ILE A 114 7.35 -4.49 4.54
N VAL A 115 6.12 -4.74 4.98
CA VAL A 115 5.86 -5.63 6.09
C VAL A 115 5.79 -7.06 5.61
N GLU A 116 5.28 -7.27 4.41
CA GLU A 116 5.12 -8.60 3.86
C GLU A 116 5.17 -8.55 2.35
N LEU A 117 5.89 -9.48 1.75
CA LEU A 117 5.87 -9.69 0.32
C LEU A 117 5.64 -11.19 0.10
N LYS A 118 4.52 -11.52 -0.50
CA LYS A 118 4.15 -12.92 -0.75
C LYS A 118 4.18 -13.22 -2.23
N ARG A 119 4.69 -14.40 -2.56
CA ARG A 119 4.58 -14.96 -3.89
C ARG A 119 3.83 -16.28 -3.78
N PRO A 120 2.99 -16.60 -4.78
CA PRO A 120 2.36 -17.92 -4.77
C PRO A 120 3.43 -18.99 -4.87
N LYS A 121 3.10 -20.18 -4.38
CA LYS A 121 4.02 -21.30 -4.48
C LYS A 121 4.22 -21.65 -5.95
N TRP A 122 5.41 -22.16 -6.29
CA TRP A 122 5.80 -22.34 -7.69
C TRP A 122 4.79 -23.14 -8.52
N TRP A 123 4.12 -24.11 -7.93
CA TRP A 123 3.13 -24.93 -8.64
C TRP A 123 1.83 -24.20 -8.92
N LYS A 124 1.66 -23.01 -8.38
CA LYS A 124 0.47 -22.20 -8.63
C LYS A 124 0.70 -21.12 -9.68
N PHE A 125 1.89 -21.12 -10.29
CA PHE A 125 2.23 -20.14 -11.32
C PHE A 125 1.49 -20.45 -12.59
N GLY A 126 0.44 -20.65 -12.86
CA GLY A 126 -0.23 -20.98 -14.09
C GLY A 126 0.17 -20.06 -15.24
N ARG A 127 -0.75 -19.88 -16.17
CA ARG A 127 -0.53 -19.07 -17.37
C ARG A 127 -0.37 -17.60 -17.05
N ASP A 128 -0.87 -17.16 -15.90
CA ASP A 128 -0.85 -15.76 -15.52
C ASP A 128 0.52 -15.31 -15.02
N GLY A 129 1.45 -16.24 -14.90
CA GLY A 129 2.80 -15.90 -14.48
C GLY A 129 2.90 -15.63 -12.99
N LYS A 130 4.03 -15.05 -12.62
CA LYS A 130 4.34 -14.77 -11.22
C LYS A 130 3.68 -13.46 -10.78
N THR A 131 3.22 -13.45 -9.54
CA THR A 131 2.67 -12.25 -8.93
C THR A 131 3.33 -12.02 -7.58
N MET A 132 3.31 -10.77 -7.14
CA MET A 132 3.78 -10.39 -5.81
C MET A 132 2.65 -9.65 -5.10
N THR A 133 2.31 -10.11 -3.91
CA THR A 133 1.34 -9.43 -3.05
C THR A 133 2.11 -8.70 -1.96
N ILE A 134 1.89 -7.41 -1.87
CA ILE A 134 2.62 -6.53 -0.97
C ILE A 134 1.71 -6.01 0.12
N CYS A 135 2.20 -6.02 1.34
CA CYS A 135 1.65 -5.26 2.44
C CYS A 135 2.72 -4.26 2.87
N ALA A 136 2.45 -2.98 2.69
CA ALA A 136 3.38 -1.91 3.02
C ALA A 136 2.78 -1.02 4.08
N ARG A 137 3.52 -0.76 5.15
CA ARG A 137 3.06 0.05 6.27
C ARG A 137 3.70 1.43 6.19
N LYS A 138 2.88 2.46 6.34
CA LYS A 138 3.36 3.84 6.32
C LYS A 138 4.34 4.06 7.48
N LYS A 139 5.48 4.67 7.18
CA LYS A 139 6.50 4.97 8.18
C LYS A 139 5.95 5.93 9.23
N ALA A 140 6.36 5.72 10.48
CA ALA A 140 5.95 6.59 11.57
C ALA A 140 6.56 7.97 11.40
N TRP A 141 5.86 8.99 11.89
CA TRP A 141 6.27 10.37 11.74
C TRP A 141 7.71 10.62 12.24
N ARG A 142 8.05 10.05 13.39
CA ARG A 142 9.37 10.26 14.00
C ARG A 142 10.52 9.79 13.09
N GLU A 143 10.27 8.86 12.20
CA GLU A 143 11.29 8.37 11.29
C GLU A 143 11.59 9.39 10.21
N HIS A 144 10.64 10.26 9.91
CA HIS A 144 10.82 11.33 8.94
C HIS A 144 11.63 12.48 9.51
N LYS A 145 11.66 12.65 10.82
CA LYS A 145 12.44 13.72 11.46
C LYS A 145 13.93 13.62 11.17
N GLY A 146 14.42 12.45 10.89
CA GLY A 146 15.83 12.27 10.58
C GLY A 146 16.29 13.01 9.35
N PHE A 147 15.37 13.47 8.54
CA PHE A 147 15.69 14.20 7.32
C PHE A 147 15.72 15.70 7.53
N ILE A 148 15.22 16.13 8.62
CA ILE A 148 15.15 17.56 8.85
C ILE A 148 16.44 18.01 9.44
N ARG A 149 16.84 18.22 9.71
CA ARG A 149 17.37 18.61 10.51
C ARG A 149 17.97 19.35 10.44
N GLU A 150 17.85 19.42 10.51
CA GLU A 150 17.70 19.94 11.00
C GLU A 150 17.50 20.66 11.09
N GLY A 151 17.90 21.36 10.72
CA GLY A 151 17.20 21.95 11.08
C GLY A 151 16.59 22.08 11.47
N SER A 152 16.91 21.96 11.60
CA SER A 152 15.92 21.95 12.20
C SER A 152 15.75 21.73 12.93
N LEU A 153 16.08 21.76 12.97
CA LEU A 153 15.48 21.51 13.74
C LEU A 153 15.61 21.42 14.40
N PRO A 154 16.01 21.35 14.62
CA PRO A 154 15.72 21.17 15.34
C PRO A 154 16.18 20.85 15.92
N PHE A 155 16.98 21.28 15.81
CA PHE A 155 16.91 20.85 16.28
C PHE A 155 17.54 20.61 16.61
N THR A 156 18.11 20.45 16.51
CA THR A 156 18.11 20.15 16.87
C THR A 156 18.58 19.81 17.21
N PRO A 157 19.07 19.69 17.30
CA PRO A 157 18.97 19.37 17.62
C PRO A 157 19.47 19.01 17.87
N PHE A 158 20.32 19.15 17.69
CA PHE A 158 20.14 18.79 17.93
C PHE A 158 20.67 18.64 18.09
N ARG A 159 21.12 18.21 17.79
CA ARG A 159 21.00 18.18 17.97
C ARG A 159 21.28 17.95 18.14
N SER A 160 21.96 17.77 18.02
CA SER A 160 21.59 17.68 18.28
C SER A 160 21.82 17.52 18.50
N ARG A 161 22.55 17.51 18.41
CA ARG A 161 22.12 17.43 18.67
C ARG A 161 21.97 17.34 18.76
N SER A 162 22.76 17.38 18.64
CA SER A 162 22.00 17.26 18.77
C SER A 162 21.70 17.27 18.97
#